data_d9202a2d3e172dc8347c0ae654f97e3b
#
_entry.id   d9202a2d3e172dc8347c0ae654f97e3b
#
_cell.length_a   1.000
_cell.length_b   1.000
_cell.length_c   1.000
_cell.angle_alpha   90.00
_cell.angle_beta   90.00
_cell.angle_gamma   90.00
#
_symmetry.space_group_name_H-M   'P 1'
#
loop_
_entity.id
_entity.type
_entity.pdbx_description
1 polymer ?
#
loop_
_entity_poly.entity_id
_entity_poly.type
_entity_poly.pdbx_seq_one_letter_code
_entity_poly.pdbx_strand_id
1 'polypeptide(L)'
;MAKDIKFSSDARAAMVRGVDTLADTVKVTLGPKGRNVVLEKAFGSPLITNDGVTIAKEIELEDHFENMGAKLVSEVASKTNDIAGDGTTTATVLTQAIVREGLKNVTAGANPIGIRRGIEAAVATAVEELKAIAQPVANKEAIAQVAAVSSRSEKVGEYISEAMERVGNDGVITIEESRGMETELEVVEGMQFDRGYLSQYMVTDNEKMVADLENPFILVTDKKISNIQDVLPLLEEVLKTSRPLLIIADDVDGEALPTLVLNKIRGTFNVVAVKAPGFGDRRKAMLEDIAVLTGATVITEDLGLELKDATMAALGQASKVTVDKDSTVIVEGAGSAEAIANRVNLIKSQLETTTSEFDREKLQERLAKLSGGVAVVKVGAATETALKEMKLRIEDALNATRAAVEEGIVAGGGTALVNVIAKVAELDLEGDDATGRNIVLRALEEPVRQIAYNAGYEGSVIIDKLKNSPVGTGFNAANGEWVDMVAAGIIDPVKVTRSALQNAASVASLILTTEAVVANKPEPEAPAAPAMDPGMMGY
;
A
#
# COMPACT_ATOMS: atom_id res chain seq x y z
N MET A 1 -28.61 -11.05 17.84
CA MET A 1 -28.03 -12.30 17.29
C MET A 1 -27.44 -13.13 18.43
N ALA A 2 -27.72 -14.43 18.47
CA ALA A 2 -27.11 -15.36 19.42
C ALA A 2 -25.63 -15.56 19.05
N LYS A 3 -24.79 -15.85 20.06
CA LYS A 3 -23.36 -16.10 19.85
C LYS A 3 -23.07 -17.59 19.92
N ASP A 4 -22.12 -18.05 19.17
CA ASP A 4 -21.46 -19.34 19.29
C ASP A 4 -20.05 -19.14 19.85
N ILE A 5 -19.64 -19.97 20.80
CA ILE A 5 -18.38 -19.76 21.52
C ILE A 5 -17.61 -21.08 21.54
N LYS A 6 -16.36 -21.03 21.07
CA LYS A 6 -15.39 -22.13 21.21
C LYS A 6 -14.30 -21.72 22.19
N PHE A 7 -13.77 -22.69 22.91
CA PHE A 7 -12.73 -22.49 23.93
C PHE A 7 -11.51 -23.36 23.66
N SER A 8 -10.40 -22.97 24.26
CA SER A 8 -9.15 -23.76 24.35
C SER A 8 -8.68 -24.32 23.00
N SER A 9 -8.46 -25.63 22.94
CA SER A 9 -7.95 -26.34 21.76
C SER A 9 -8.86 -26.22 20.55
N ASP A 10 -10.19 -26.27 20.75
CA ASP A 10 -11.15 -26.24 19.64
C ASP A 10 -11.21 -24.87 18.98
N ALA A 11 -11.10 -23.79 19.78
CA ALA A 11 -11.01 -22.43 19.28
C ALA A 11 -9.73 -22.23 18.46
N ARG A 12 -8.58 -22.61 19.01
CA ARG A 12 -7.29 -22.47 18.33
C ARG A 12 -7.20 -23.32 17.08
N ALA A 13 -7.66 -24.59 17.13
CA ALA A 13 -7.63 -25.48 15.97
C ALA A 13 -8.47 -24.95 14.80
N ALA A 14 -9.66 -24.36 15.07
CA ALA A 14 -10.46 -23.76 14.04
C ALA A 14 -9.77 -22.54 13.39
N MET A 15 -9.25 -21.62 14.22
CA MET A 15 -8.51 -20.47 13.69
C MET A 15 -7.29 -20.88 12.85
N VAL A 16 -6.53 -21.89 13.29
CA VAL A 16 -5.33 -22.37 12.57
C VAL A 16 -5.69 -22.96 11.22
N ARG A 17 -6.83 -23.66 11.09
CA ARG A 17 -7.29 -24.11 9.76
C ARG A 17 -7.54 -22.94 8.81
N GLY A 18 -8.12 -21.84 9.33
CA GLY A 18 -8.27 -20.62 8.54
C GLY A 18 -6.94 -19.97 8.15
N VAL A 19 -6.01 -19.86 9.11
CA VAL A 19 -4.63 -19.40 8.85
C VAL A 19 -3.98 -20.23 7.75
N ASP A 20 -4.09 -21.58 7.87
CA ASP A 20 -3.48 -22.50 6.91
C ASP A 20 -4.11 -22.39 5.52
N THR A 21 -5.43 -22.32 5.44
CA THR A 21 -6.14 -22.21 4.17
C THR A 21 -5.72 -20.96 3.40
N LEU A 22 -5.67 -19.81 4.07
CA LEU A 22 -5.24 -18.57 3.44
C LEU A 22 -3.75 -18.63 3.08
N ALA A 23 -2.89 -19.00 4.02
CA ALA A 23 -1.45 -18.99 3.80
C ALA A 23 -1.03 -20.00 2.72
N ASP A 24 -1.64 -21.19 2.68
CA ASP A 24 -1.36 -22.21 1.65
C ASP A 24 -1.78 -21.74 0.26
N THR A 25 -2.82 -20.90 0.15
CA THR A 25 -3.24 -20.28 -1.11
C THR A 25 -2.28 -19.18 -1.56
N VAL A 26 -1.79 -18.35 -0.63
CA VAL A 26 -0.91 -17.21 -0.95
C VAL A 26 0.52 -17.65 -1.23
N LYS A 27 1.10 -18.58 -0.43
CA LYS A 27 2.52 -18.95 -0.49
C LYS A 27 2.99 -19.57 -1.80
N VAL A 28 2.07 -20.07 -2.64
CA VAL A 28 2.39 -20.62 -3.98
C VAL A 28 2.94 -19.56 -4.92
N THR A 29 2.72 -18.29 -4.61
CA THR A 29 3.17 -17.15 -5.40
C THR A 29 4.60 -16.72 -5.09
N LEU A 30 5.20 -17.21 -3.97
CA LEU A 30 6.49 -16.71 -3.47
C LEU A 30 7.67 -17.14 -4.34
N GLY A 31 8.57 -16.19 -4.60
CA GLY A 31 9.86 -16.42 -5.28
C GLY A 31 9.79 -16.41 -6.82
N PRO A 32 10.94 -16.58 -7.49
CA PRO A 32 11.06 -16.42 -8.95
C PRO A 32 10.30 -17.48 -9.76
N LYS A 33 10.01 -18.64 -9.18
CA LYS A 33 9.16 -19.69 -9.78
C LYS A 33 7.80 -19.80 -9.10
N GLY A 34 7.38 -18.77 -8.37
CA GLY A 34 6.03 -18.63 -7.84
C GLY A 34 4.99 -18.60 -8.97
N ARG A 35 3.79 -19.11 -8.66
CA ARG A 35 2.68 -19.23 -9.63
C ARG A 35 1.60 -18.23 -9.31
N ASN A 36 0.75 -17.96 -10.30
CA ASN A 36 -0.40 -17.09 -10.11
C ASN A 36 -1.57 -17.84 -9.47
N VAL A 37 -2.42 -17.09 -8.80
CA VAL A 37 -3.73 -17.52 -8.31
C VAL A 37 -4.81 -16.86 -9.16
N VAL A 38 -5.88 -17.57 -9.43
CA VAL A 38 -7.05 -17.06 -10.18
C VAL A 38 -8.15 -16.76 -9.19
N LEU A 39 -8.62 -15.53 -9.19
CA LEU A 39 -9.69 -15.03 -8.32
C LEU A 39 -10.96 -14.80 -9.14
N GLU A 40 -12.07 -15.34 -8.68
CA GLU A 40 -13.38 -15.06 -9.25
C GLU A 40 -13.78 -13.60 -8.94
N LYS A 41 -14.37 -12.93 -9.91
CA LYS A 41 -14.97 -11.61 -9.70
C LYS A 41 -16.47 -11.67 -9.97
N ALA A 42 -17.25 -10.99 -9.16
CA ALA A 42 -18.70 -10.94 -9.30
C ALA A 42 -19.15 -10.41 -10.68
N PHE A 43 -18.33 -9.56 -11.30
CA PHE A 43 -18.55 -9.02 -12.64
C PHE A 43 -17.22 -8.96 -13.39
N GLY A 44 -17.26 -9.23 -14.70
CA GLY A 44 -16.08 -9.19 -15.58
C GLY A 44 -15.30 -10.49 -15.64
N SER A 45 -14.04 -10.41 -16.09
CA SER A 45 -13.15 -11.55 -16.19
C SER A 45 -12.50 -11.89 -14.83
N PRO A 46 -12.19 -13.17 -14.57
CA PRO A 46 -11.41 -13.55 -13.40
C PRO A 46 -10.08 -12.76 -13.34
N LEU A 47 -9.67 -12.38 -12.14
CA LEU A 47 -8.38 -11.75 -11.91
C LEU A 47 -7.31 -12.84 -11.76
N ILE A 48 -6.23 -12.73 -12.53
CA ILE A 48 -5.05 -13.58 -12.37
C ILE A 48 -3.97 -12.72 -11.74
N THR A 49 -3.49 -13.11 -10.56
CA THR A 49 -2.50 -12.32 -9.81
C THR A 49 -1.56 -13.21 -9.00
N ASN A 50 -0.41 -12.68 -8.67
CA ASN A 50 0.54 -13.23 -7.69
C ASN A 50 0.75 -12.30 -6.50
N ASP A 51 0.02 -11.19 -6.44
CA ASP A 51 0.07 -10.29 -5.30
C ASP A 51 -0.61 -10.90 -4.08
N GLY A 52 0.17 -11.03 -2.98
CA GLY A 52 -0.27 -11.70 -1.77
C GLY A 52 -1.41 -10.99 -1.05
N VAL A 53 -1.43 -9.65 -1.01
CA VAL A 53 -2.49 -8.91 -0.33
C VAL A 53 -3.81 -8.98 -1.08
N THR A 54 -3.78 -8.88 -2.41
CA THR A 54 -4.98 -9.04 -3.26
C THR A 54 -5.61 -10.42 -3.07
N ILE A 55 -4.78 -11.48 -3.07
CA ILE A 55 -5.26 -12.84 -2.83
C ILE A 55 -5.84 -12.96 -1.40
N ALA A 56 -5.12 -12.47 -0.39
CA ALA A 56 -5.53 -12.59 1.01
C ALA A 56 -6.87 -11.89 1.32
N LYS A 57 -7.17 -10.79 0.66
CA LYS A 57 -8.42 -10.03 0.83
C LYS A 57 -9.64 -10.74 0.23
N GLU A 58 -9.45 -11.55 -0.80
CA GLU A 58 -10.54 -12.28 -1.48
C GLU A 58 -10.92 -13.60 -0.78
N ILE A 59 -10.11 -14.08 0.18
CA ILE A 59 -10.38 -15.35 0.85
C ILE A 59 -11.38 -15.14 1.98
N GLU A 60 -12.56 -15.72 1.80
CA GLU A 60 -13.61 -15.81 2.80
C GLU A 60 -14.07 -17.26 2.97
N LEU A 61 -14.15 -17.73 4.22
CA LEU A 61 -14.46 -19.11 4.55
C LEU A 61 -15.86 -19.22 5.17
N GLU A 62 -16.58 -20.31 4.87
CA GLU A 62 -17.93 -20.56 5.37
C GLU A 62 -17.98 -20.71 6.90
N ASP A 63 -17.02 -21.45 7.50
CA ASP A 63 -16.92 -21.57 8.95
C ASP A 63 -16.44 -20.25 9.55
N HIS A 64 -17.30 -19.61 10.34
CA HIS A 64 -17.00 -18.31 10.96
C HIS A 64 -15.75 -18.32 11.85
N PHE A 65 -15.42 -19.43 12.50
CA PHE A 65 -14.23 -19.56 13.35
C PHE A 65 -12.96 -19.69 12.52
N GLU A 66 -13.00 -20.46 11.43
CA GLU A 66 -11.91 -20.56 10.46
C GLU A 66 -11.71 -19.22 9.76
N ASN A 67 -12.80 -18.56 9.37
CA ASN A 67 -12.75 -17.27 8.72
C ASN A 67 -12.11 -16.18 9.59
N MET A 68 -12.27 -16.22 10.93
CA MET A 68 -11.56 -15.30 11.81
C MET A 68 -10.05 -15.51 11.73
N GLY A 69 -9.58 -16.77 11.67
CA GLY A 69 -8.17 -17.07 11.46
C GLY A 69 -7.65 -16.54 10.13
N ALA A 70 -8.39 -16.74 9.04
CA ALA A 70 -8.04 -16.21 7.72
C ALA A 70 -8.01 -14.66 7.74
N LYS A 71 -9.02 -14.00 8.32
CA LYS A 71 -9.07 -12.54 8.42
C LYS A 71 -7.89 -11.93 9.19
N LEU A 72 -7.42 -12.58 10.26
CA LEU A 72 -6.23 -12.14 10.99
C LEU A 72 -4.96 -12.19 10.13
N VAL A 73 -4.80 -13.21 9.29
CA VAL A 73 -3.66 -13.28 8.35
C VAL A 73 -3.82 -12.26 7.21
N SER A 74 -5.04 -12.06 6.72
CA SER A 74 -5.33 -11.01 5.73
C SER A 74 -5.00 -9.61 6.26
N GLU A 75 -5.23 -9.36 7.57
CA GLU A 75 -4.82 -8.12 8.24
C GLU A 75 -3.29 -7.97 8.25
N VAL A 76 -2.52 -9.05 8.50
CA VAL A 76 -1.05 -9.02 8.41
C VAL A 76 -0.58 -8.61 7.02
N ALA A 77 -1.15 -9.22 5.98
CA ALA A 77 -0.81 -8.89 4.60
C ALA A 77 -1.15 -7.41 4.28
N SER A 78 -2.35 -6.96 4.67
CA SER A 78 -2.79 -5.57 4.46
C SER A 78 -1.91 -4.57 5.20
N LYS A 79 -1.58 -4.84 6.49
CA LYS A 79 -0.72 -3.95 7.28
C LYS A 79 0.70 -3.88 6.74
N THR A 80 1.23 -4.99 6.22
CA THR A 80 2.55 -5.02 5.59
C THR A 80 2.54 -4.22 4.29
N ASN A 81 1.49 -4.33 3.49
CA ASN A 81 1.28 -3.51 2.31
C ASN A 81 1.22 -2.02 2.64
N ASP A 82 0.46 -1.62 3.67
CA ASP A 82 0.33 -0.22 4.10
C ASP A 82 1.67 0.41 4.54
N ILE A 83 2.56 -0.38 5.15
CA ILE A 83 3.85 0.11 5.68
C ILE A 83 4.94 0.11 4.62
N ALA A 84 5.03 -0.96 3.83
CA ALA A 84 6.17 -1.23 2.96
C ALA A 84 5.80 -1.39 1.47
N GLY A 85 4.52 -1.55 1.16
CA GLY A 85 4.00 -1.70 -0.20
C GLY A 85 4.38 -3.01 -0.90
N ASP A 86 5.11 -3.90 -0.22
CA ASP A 86 5.54 -5.21 -0.72
C ASP A 86 5.75 -6.18 0.48
N GLY A 87 6.12 -7.44 0.21
CA GLY A 87 6.43 -8.44 1.24
C GLY A 87 5.21 -9.10 1.88
N THR A 88 4.02 -8.92 1.33
CA THR A 88 2.75 -9.44 1.86
C THR A 88 2.70 -10.96 1.91
N THR A 89 3.23 -11.62 0.89
CA THR A 89 3.38 -13.09 0.84
C THR A 89 4.38 -13.60 1.89
N THR A 90 5.51 -12.94 2.07
CA THR A 90 6.52 -13.28 3.09
C THR A 90 5.93 -13.14 4.50
N ALA A 91 5.17 -12.07 4.77
CA ALA A 91 4.49 -11.86 6.04
C ALA A 91 3.47 -12.97 6.34
N THR A 92 2.72 -13.39 5.33
CA THR A 92 1.76 -14.50 5.42
C THR A 92 2.45 -15.83 5.75
N VAL A 93 3.56 -16.14 5.09
CA VAL A 93 4.37 -17.37 5.34
C VAL A 93 4.94 -17.36 6.75
N LEU A 94 5.51 -16.23 7.20
CA LEU A 94 6.04 -16.08 8.56
C LEU A 94 4.93 -16.23 9.62
N THR A 95 3.75 -15.67 9.39
CA THR A 95 2.59 -15.80 10.29
C THR A 95 2.21 -17.26 10.46
N GLN A 96 2.05 -18.00 9.36
CA GLN A 96 1.73 -19.42 9.38
C GLN A 96 2.80 -20.21 10.15
N ALA A 97 4.08 -19.93 9.90
CA ALA A 97 5.19 -20.62 10.55
C ALA A 97 5.18 -20.40 12.06
N ILE A 98 5.07 -19.16 12.53
CA ILE A 98 5.04 -18.83 13.95
C ILE A 98 3.82 -19.46 14.63
N VAL A 99 2.64 -19.40 14.01
CA VAL A 99 1.41 -19.99 14.56
C VAL A 99 1.53 -21.51 14.66
N ARG A 100 1.99 -22.19 13.60
CA ARG A 100 2.14 -23.65 13.58
C ARG A 100 3.15 -24.15 14.62
N GLU A 101 4.33 -23.52 14.69
CA GLU A 101 5.35 -23.91 15.68
C GLU A 101 4.92 -23.51 17.10
N GLY A 102 4.33 -22.34 17.28
CA GLY A 102 3.84 -21.90 18.59
C GLY A 102 2.73 -22.79 19.14
N LEU A 103 1.77 -23.18 18.30
CA LEU A 103 0.66 -24.02 18.74
C LEU A 103 1.12 -25.43 19.21
N LYS A 104 2.14 -26.01 18.59
CA LYS A 104 2.71 -27.29 19.06
C LYS A 104 3.16 -27.17 20.52
N ASN A 105 3.84 -26.08 20.87
CA ASN A 105 4.35 -25.85 22.21
C ASN A 105 3.21 -25.50 23.21
N VAL A 106 2.24 -24.67 22.82
CA VAL A 106 1.07 -24.34 23.66
C VAL A 106 0.26 -25.61 23.96
N THR A 107 0.05 -26.46 22.95
CA THR A 107 -0.65 -27.74 23.12
C THR A 107 0.12 -28.71 24.03
N ALA A 108 1.46 -28.64 24.04
CA ALA A 108 2.32 -29.41 24.93
C ALA A 108 2.36 -28.82 26.36
N GLY A 109 1.66 -27.72 26.64
CA GLY A 109 1.53 -27.15 27.99
C GLY A 109 2.43 -25.96 28.30
N ALA A 110 3.15 -25.41 27.30
CA ALA A 110 3.93 -24.21 27.50
C ALA A 110 3.02 -22.98 27.71
N ASN A 111 3.48 -22.04 28.53
CA ASN A 111 2.72 -20.82 28.84
C ASN A 111 2.73 -19.86 27.64
N PRO A 112 1.57 -19.58 27.01
CA PRO A 112 1.50 -18.71 25.83
C PRO A 112 1.98 -17.28 26.08
N ILE A 113 1.89 -16.77 27.32
CA ILE A 113 2.38 -15.44 27.67
C ILE A 113 3.91 -15.39 27.71
N GLY A 114 4.59 -16.46 28.21
CA GLY A 114 6.04 -16.60 28.13
C GLY A 114 6.49 -16.72 26.67
N ILE A 115 5.83 -17.59 25.89
CA ILE A 115 6.10 -17.74 24.45
C ILE A 115 6.03 -16.38 23.75
N ARG A 116 4.97 -15.59 24.00
CA ARG A 116 4.79 -14.26 23.43
C ARG A 116 5.97 -13.34 23.74
N ARG A 117 6.41 -13.24 25.01
CA ARG A 117 7.58 -12.42 25.39
C ARG A 117 8.85 -12.85 24.65
N GLY A 118 9.06 -14.17 24.54
CA GLY A 118 10.20 -14.71 23.80
C GLY A 118 10.16 -14.41 22.31
N ILE A 119 8.97 -14.45 21.68
CA ILE A 119 8.77 -14.04 20.29
C ILE A 119 9.08 -12.54 20.12
N GLU A 120 8.54 -11.68 20.99
CA GLU A 120 8.76 -10.24 20.94
C GLU A 120 10.27 -9.89 21.07
N ALA A 121 10.97 -10.52 22.00
CA ALA A 121 12.42 -10.31 22.18
C ALA A 121 13.22 -10.79 20.96
N ALA A 122 12.92 -11.99 20.45
CA ALA A 122 13.60 -12.55 19.28
C ALA A 122 13.39 -11.72 18.01
N VAL A 123 12.18 -11.22 17.79
CA VAL A 123 11.85 -10.37 16.64
C VAL A 123 12.53 -9.01 16.76
N ALA A 124 12.56 -8.40 17.94
CA ALA A 124 13.26 -7.15 18.16
C ALA A 124 14.75 -7.28 17.79
N THR A 125 15.42 -8.33 18.28
CA THR A 125 16.83 -8.61 17.94
C THR A 125 17.03 -8.89 16.45
N ALA A 126 16.15 -9.68 15.82
CA ALA A 126 16.23 -9.94 14.38
C ALA A 126 16.10 -8.65 13.55
N VAL A 127 15.21 -7.73 13.95
CA VAL A 127 15.02 -6.44 13.27
C VAL A 127 16.23 -5.53 13.45
N GLU A 128 16.81 -5.46 14.64
CA GLU A 128 18.05 -4.70 14.89
C GLU A 128 19.20 -5.23 14.02
N GLU A 129 19.37 -6.54 13.94
CA GLU A 129 20.42 -7.16 13.14
C GLU A 129 20.18 -6.97 11.63
N LEU A 130 18.92 -7.08 11.14
CA LEU A 130 18.57 -6.77 9.75
C LEU A 130 18.95 -5.33 9.37
N LYS A 131 18.72 -4.37 10.26
CA LYS A 131 19.14 -2.98 10.06
C LYS A 131 20.66 -2.82 10.11
N ALA A 132 21.35 -3.58 10.94
CA ALA A 132 22.82 -3.53 11.08
C ALA A 132 23.55 -4.06 9.83
N ILE A 133 23.00 -5.06 9.16
CA ILE A 133 23.56 -5.62 7.92
C ILE A 133 23.09 -4.91 6.65
N ALA A 134 22.22 -3.90 6.78
CA ALA A 134 21.67 -3.16 5.67
C ALA A 134 22.74 -2.38 4.89
N GLN A 135 22.61 -2.38 3.57
CA GLN A 135 23.44 -1.58 2.68
C GLN A 135 22.61 -0.45 2.06
N PRO A 136 23.10 0.80 2.05
CA PRO A 136 22.35 1.90 1.47
C PRO A 136 22.26 1.74 -0.06
N VAL A 137 21.12 2.16 -0.62
CA VAL A 137 20.91 2.23 -2.07
C VAL A 137 21.44 3.58 -2.55
N ALA A 138 22.60 3.57 -3.23
CA ALA A 138 23.31 4.79 -3.56
C ALA A 138 23.30 5.15 -5.07
N ASN A 139 22.92 4.24 -5.96
CA ASN A 139 23.02 4.44 -7.40
C ASN A 139 21.81 3.90 -8.18
N LYS A 140 21.71 4.34 -9.43
CA LYS A 140 20.63 3.98 -10.35
C LYS A 140 20.54 2.47 -10.62
N GLU A 141 21.69 1.79 -10.69
CA GLU A 141 21.78 0.35 -10.92
C GLU A 141 21.15 -0.44 -9.76
N ALA A 142 21.40 -0.04 -8.51
CA ALA A 142 20.80 -0.68 -7.34
C ALA A 142 19.27 -0.44 -7.31
N ILE A 143 18.82 0.75 -7.66
CA ILE A 143 17.38 1.07 -7.80
C ILE A 143 16.74 0.15 -8.85
N ALA A 144 17.35 0.03 -10.03
CA ALA A 144 16.87 -0.83 -11.11
C ALA A 144 16.82 -2.30 -10.69
N GLN A 145 17.81 -2.78 -9.94
CA GLN A 145 17.86 -4.16 -9.43
C GLN A 145 16.72 -4.44 -8.43
N VAL A 146 16.48 -3.54 -7.45
CA VAL A 146 15.35 -3.69 -6.52
C VAL A 146 14.03 -3.82 -7.28
N ALA A 147 13.78 -2.89 -8.19
CA ALA A 147 12.55 -2.87 -8.98
C ALA A 147 12.44 -4.10 -9.90
N ALA A 148 13.55 -4.57 -10.47
CA ALA A 148 13.58 -5.76 -11.33
C ALA A 148 13.29 -7.05 -10.53
N VAL A 149 13.78 -7.17 -9.30
CA VAL A 149 13.51 -8.32 -8.43
C VAL A 149 12.04 -8.35 -8.02
N SER A 150 11.50 -7.24 -7.55
CA SER A 150 10.09 -7.14 -7.13
C SER A 150 9.14 -7.39 -8.31
N SER A 151 9.38 -6.73 -9.45
CA SER A 151 8.55 -6.88 -10.66
C SER A 151 8.81 -8.15 -11.46
N ARG A 152 9.92 -8.88 -11.21
CA ARG A 152 10.42 -9.99 -12.04
C ARG A 152 10.65 -9.59 -13.52
N SER A 153 11.00 -8.33 -13.75
CA SER A 153 11.19 -7.75 -15.08
C SER A 153 12.30 -6.68 -15.07
N GLU A 154 13.38 -6.95 -15.80
CA GLU A 154 14.47 -5.97 -15.98
C GLU A 154 13.96 -4.65 -16.59
N LYS A 155 13.03 -4.75 -17.55
CA LYS A 155 12.44 -3.59 -18.22
C LYS A 155 11.65 -2.69 -17.27
N VAL A 156 10.91 -3.27 -16.31
CA VAL A 156 10.24 -2.50 -15.25
C VAL A 156 11.26 -1.83 -14.35
N GLY A 157 12.36 -2.51 -14.02
CA GLY A 157 13.47 -1.94 -13.27
C GLY A 157 14.06 -0.71 -13.95
N GLU A 158 14.26 -0.75 -15.26
CA GLU A 158 14.72 0.39 -16.06
C GLU A 158 13.74 1.57 -15.99
N TYR A 159 12.43 1.34 -16.19
CA TYR A 159 11.42 2.40 -16.12
C TYR A 159 11.37 3.08 -14.75
N ILE A 160 11.39 2.31 -13.66
CA ILE A 160 11.33 2.87 -12.30
C ILE A 160 12.60 3.65 -11.98
N SER A 161 13.78 3.12 -12.31
CA SER A 161 15.04 3.80 -12.07
C SER A 161 15.17 5.08 -12.88
N GLU A 162 14.72 5.09 -14.14
CA GLU A 162 14.68 6.28 -14.98
C GLU A 162 13.67 7.32 -14.46
N ALA A 163 12.49 6.86 -14.01
CA ALA A 163 11.48 7.72 -13.39
C ALA A 163 12.06 8.43 -12.16
N MET A 164 12.68 7.66 -11.23
CA MET A 164 13.29 8.22 -10.02
C MET A 164 14.47 9.17 -10.33
N GLU A 165 15.26 8.88 -11.36
CA GLU A 165 16.32 9.80 -11.80
C GLU A 165 15.75 11.15 -12.29
N ARG A 166 14.63 11.13 -13.00
CA ARG A 166 14.01 12.34 -13.57
C ARG A 166 13.31 13.20 -12.53
N VAL A 167 12.58 12.57 -11.59
CA VAL A 167 11.79 13.32 -10.59
C VAL A 167 12.45 13.39 -9.22
N GLY A 168 13.57 12.68 -9.00
CA GLY A 168 14.25 12.56 -7.71
C GLY A 168 13.65 11.43 -6.82
N ASN A 169 14.37 11.11 -5.74
CA ASN A 169 13.99 10.01 -4.84
C ASN A 169 12.65 10.26 -4.15
N ASP A 170 12.35 11.51 -3.82
CA ASP A 170 11.09 11.93 -3.19
C ASP A 170 10.05 12.37 -4.24
N GLY A 171 10.36 12.20 -5.52
CA GLY A 171 9.50 12.60 -6.63
C GLY A 171 8.26 11.73 -6.77
N VAL A 172 7.24 12.30 -7.37
CA VAL A 172 5.97 11.61 -7.59
C VAL A 172 6.06 10.73 -8.84
N ILE A 173 5.77 9.46 -8.67
CA ILE A 173 5.64 8.49 -9.77
C ILE A 173 4.24 7.90 -9.69
N THR A 174 3.47 8.03 -10.76
CA THR A 174 2.12 7.47 -10.90
C THR A 174 2.11 6.38 -11.97
N ILE A 175 1.15 5.47 -11.86
CA ILE A 175 0.99 4.35 -12.80
C ILE A 175 -0.39 4.47 -13.42
N GLU A 176 -0.42 4.62 -14.73
CA GLU A 176 -1.65 4.79 -15.51
C GLU A 176 -1.79 3.70 -16.56
N GLU A 177 -2.99 3.51 -17.04
CA GLU A 177 -3.27 2.58 -18.12
C GLU A 177 -3.02 3.24 -19.48
N SER A 178 -2.20 2.62 -20.32
CA SER A 178 -2.01 3.03 -21.71
C SER A 178 -3.11 2.43 -22.60
N ARG A 179 -3.49 3.16 -23.63
CA ARG A 179 -4.31 2.61 -24.72
C ARG A 179 -3.49 1.78 -25.70
N GLY A 180 -2.17 1.86 -25.60
CA GLY A 180 -1.22 1.11 -26.42
C GLY A 180 -0.88 -0.27 -25.85
N MET A 181 -0.09 -1.02 -26.61
CA MET A 181 0.41 -2.33 -26.18
C MET A 181 1.76 -2.26 -25.47
N GLU A 182 2.43 -1.12 -25.53
CA GLU A 182 3.74 -0.90 -24.94
C GLU A 182 3.62 -0.04 -23.68
N THR A 183 4.51 -0.31 -22.71
CA THR A 183 4.66 0.51 -21.52
C THR A 183 5.62 1.66 -21.83
N GLU A 184 5.26 2.87 -21.45
CA GLU A 184 6.00 4.10 -21.70
C GLU A 184 6.19 4.89 -20.41
N LEU A 185 7.30 5.63 -20.30
CA LEU A 185 7.56 6.57 -19.23
C LEU A 185 7.47 8.00 -19.77
N GLU A 186 6.60 8.80 -19.18
CA GLU A 186 6.44 10.21 -19.47
C GLU A 186 6.67 11.04 -18.20
N VAL A 187 7.24 12.22 -18.32
CA VAL A 187 7.30 13.18 -17.21
C VAL A 187 6.48 14.38 -17.58
N VAL A 188 5.48 14.66 -16.75
CA VAL A 188 4.50 15.74 -16.96
C VAL A 188 4.55 16.74 -15.81
N GLU A 189 4.01 17.92 -16.03
CA GLU A 189 3.82 18.92 -14.99
C GLU A 189 2.81 18.42 -13.97
N GLY A 190 3.14 18.54 -12.68
CA GLY A 190 2.27 18.05 -11.60
C GLY A 190 2.89 18.25 -10.25
N MET A 191 2.12 17.99 -9.20
CA MET A 191 2.62 18.05 -7.82
C MET A 191 1.81 17.18 -6.87
N GLN A 192 2.44 16.82 -5.76
CA GLN A 192 1.79 16.17 -4.62
C GLN A 192 1.83 17.07 -3.39
N PHE A 193 0.78 17.00 -2.57
CA PHE A 193 0.76 17.60 -1.23
C PHE A 193 0.07 16.69 -0.22
N ASP A 194 0.47 16.82 1.05
CA ASP A 194 0.10 15.91 2.15
C ASP A 194 -1.26 16.30 2.75
N ARG A 195 -2.32 16.14 1.99
CA ARG A 195 -3.72 16.27 2.41
C ARG A 195 -4.58 15.30 1.62
N GLY A 196 -5.27 14.41 2.31
CA GLY A 196 -6.22 13.47 1.73
C GLY A 196 -7.66 13.96 1.78
N TYR A 197 -8.56 13.09 1.35
CA TYR A 197 -9.99 13.40 1.31
C TYR A 197 -10.59 13.62 2.72
N LEU A 198 -11.57 14.52 2.80
CA LEU A 198 -12.26 14.84 4.06
C LEU A 198 -13.27 13.76 4.49
N SER A 199 -13.65 12.86 3.61
CA SER A 199 -14.56 11.76 3.90
C SER A 199 -14.23 10.54 3.02
N GLN A 200 -14.17 9.38 3.64
CA GLN A 200 -13.99 8.10 2.94
C GLN A 200 -15.10 7.80 1.92
N TYR A 201 -16.26 8.41 2.05
CA TYR A 201 -17.35 8.26 1.08
C TYR A 201 -17.13 9.03 -0.23
N MET A 202 -16.04 9.78 -0.35
CA MET A 202 -15.65 10.48 -1.57
C MET A 202 -14.77 9.64 -2.50
N VAL A 203 -14.35 8.43 -2.07
CA VAL A 203 -13.55 7.53 -2.90
C VAL A 203 -14.31 7.07 -4.15
N THR A 204 -13.56 6.76 -5.21
CA THR A 204 -14.07 6.16 -6.44
C THR A 204 -13.71 4.68 -6.53
N ASP A 205 -12.59 4.29 -5.91
CA ASP A 205 -12.13 2.91 -5.76
C ASP A 205 -12.15 2.54 -4.27
N ASN A 206 -13.09 1.68 -3.90
CA ASN A 206 -13.26 1.23 -2.52
C ASN A 206 -12.22 0.15 -2.11
N GLU A 207 -11.62 -0.54 -3.07
CA GLU A 207 -10.61 -1.57 -2.77
C GLU A 207 -9.28 -0.89 -2.38
N LYS A 208 -8.89 0.14 -3.12
CA LYS A 208 -7.67 0.93 -2.87
C LYS A 208 -7.90 2.11 -1.91
N MET A 209 -9.15 2.43 -1.57
CA MET A 209 -9.52 3.62 -0.77
C MET A 209 -8.97 4.92 -1.35
N VAL A 210 -9.07 5.08 -2.66
CA VAL A 210 -8.62 6.27 -3.39
C VAL A 210 -9.77 6.90 -4.19
N ALA A 211 -9.68 8.19 -4.42
CA ALA A 211 -10.53 8.93 -5.34
C ALA A 211 -9.72 9.33 -6.56
N ASP A 212 -9.98 8.68 -7.70
CA ASP A 212 -9.44 9.03 -9.00
C ASP A 212 -10.43 9.90 -9.76
N LEU A 213 -9.98 11.09 -10.18
CA LEU A 213 -10.76 12.07 -10.92
C LEU A 213 -10.10 12.31 -12.29
N GLU A 214 -10.78 11.92 -13.34
CA GLU A 214 -10.35 12.15 -14.73
C GLU A 214 -10.83 13.51 -15.22
N ASN A 215 -9.93 14.33 -15.74
CA ASN A 215 -10.19 15.67 -16.24
C ASN A 215 -11.01 16.56 -15.28
N PRO A 216 -10.65 16.63 -13.97
CA PRO A 216 -11.43 17.39 -13.00
C PRO A 216 -11.31 18.89 -13.20
N PHE A 217 -12.34 19.62 -12.77
CA PHE A 217 -12.18 21.01 -12.36
C PHE A 217 -11.61 21.08 -10.95
N ILE A 218 -10.88 22.17 -10.64
CA ILE A 218 -10.21 22.36 -9.37
C ILE A 218 -10.55 23.74 -8.81
N LEU A 219 -11.25 23.77 -7.69
CA LEU A 219 -11.52 24.99 -6.93
C LEU A 219 -10.43 25.16 -5.87
N VAL A 220 -9.78 26.30 -5.85
CA VAL A 220 -8.71 26.63 -4.88
C VAL A 220 -9.12 27.84 -4.05
N THR A 221 -9.20 27.70 -2.73
CA THR A 221 -9.58 28.79 -1.83
C THR A 221 -8.90 28.67 -0.46
N ASP A 222 -8.59 29.80 0.16
CA ASP A 222 -8.12 29.87 1.55
C ASP A 222 -9.29 30.01 2.54
N LYS A 223 -10.52 30.05 2.02
CA LYS A 223 -11.73 30.16 2.84
C LYS A 223 -12.22 28.82 3.31
N LYS A 224 -12.92 28.82 4.44
CA LYS A 224 -13.65 27.67 4.95
C LYS A 224 -15.04 27.61 4.28
N ILE A 225 -15.46 26.43 3.87
CA ILE A 225 -16.79 26.19 3.27
C ILE A 225 -17.65 25.44 4.29
N SER A 226 -18.51 26.16 5.01
CA SER A 226 -19.42 25.56 6.00
C SER A 226 -20.86 25.53 5.51
N ASN A 227 -21.24 26.46 4.62
CA ASN A 227 -22.57 26.55 4.04
C ASN A 227 -22.50 26.23 2.55
N ILE A 228 -23.31 25.28 2.08
CA ILE A 228 -23.33 24.87 0.68
C ILE A 228 -23.79 26.00 -0.25
N GLN A 229 -24.59 26.94 0.26
CA GLN A 229 -25.10 28.07 -0.52
C GLN A 229 -23.97 28.98 -1.05
N ASP A 230 -22.84 29.03 -0.34
CA ASP A 230 -21.70 29.88 -0.75
C ASP A 230 -21.05 29.39 -2.05
N VAL A 231 -21.19 28.13 -2.38
CA VAL A 231 -20.60 27.51 -3.58
C VAL A 231 -21.65 26.96 -4.55
N LEU A 232 -22.93 27.00 -4.19
CA LEU A 232 -24.00 26.38 -4.95
C LEU A 232 -24.06 26.84 -6.42
N PRO A 233 -23.96 28.15 -6.76
CA PRO A 233 -24.00 28.60 -8.16
C PRO A 233 -22.88 27.95 -8.99
N LEU A 234 -21.67 27.85 -8.43
CA LEU A 234 -20.54 27.23 -9.10
C LEU A 234 -20.75 25.72 -9.28
N LEU A 235 -21.26 25.02 -8.23
CA LEU A 235 -21.54 23.58 -8.30
C LEU A 235 -22.58 23.26 -9.38
N GLU A 236 -23.60 24.09 -9.53
CA GLU A 236 -24.62 23.93 -10.58
C GLU A 236 -24.03 24.09 -11.99
N GLU A 237 -23.07 25.00 -12.19
CA GLU A 237 -22.38 25.15 -13.46
C GLU A 237 -21.46 23.94 -13.77
N VAL A 238 -20.69 23.49 -12.80
CA VAL A 238 -19.83 22.29 -12.94
C VAL A 238 -20.68 21.06 -13.25
N LEU A 239 -21.83 20.90 -12.58
CA LEU A 239 -22.72 19.77 -12.78
C LEU A 239 -23.20 19.66 -14.24
N LYS A 240 -23.46 20.77 -14.90
CA LYS A 240 -23.87 20.79 -16.32
C LYS A 240 -22.81 20.20 -17.26
N THR A 241 -21.56 20.21 -16.85
CA THR A 241 -20.44 19.67 -17.64
C THR A 241 -20.24 18.18 -17.48
N SER A 242 -20.85 17.55 -16.46
CA SER A 242 -20.64 16.16 -16.05
C SER A 242 -19.18 15.82 -15.68
N ARG A 243 -18.31 16.82 -15.50
CA ARG A 243 -16.92 16.63 -15.07
C ARG A 243 -16.81 16.60 -13.55
N PRO A 244 -15.86 15.85 -12.99
CA PRO A 244 -15.62 15.84 -11.54
C PRO A 244 -15.06 17.18 -11.06
N LEU A 245 -15.23 17.44 -9.76
CA LEU A 245 -14.68 18.62 -9.08
C LEU A 245 -13.81 18.20 -7.90
N LEU A 246 -12.59 18.75 -7.86
CA LEU A 246 -11.77 18.78 -6.65
C LEU A 246 -11.95 20.14 -5.96
N ILE A 247 -12.25 20.14 -4.66
CA ILE A 247 -12.32 21.33 -3.82
C ILE A 247 -11.11 21.32 -2.89
N ILE A 248 -10.25 22.33 -3.00
CA ILE A 248 -9.11 22.58 -2.09
C ILE A 248 -9.45 23.84 -1.29
N ALA A 249 -9.79 23.67 -0.01
CA ALA A 249 -10.26 24.75 0.86
C ALA A 249 -9.56 24.70 2.21
N ASP A 250 -9.59 25.78 3.00
CA ASP A 250 -9.08 25.76 4.39
C ASP A 250 -9.72 24.60 5.18
N ASP A 251 -11.05 24.51 5.11
CA ASP A 251 -11.82 23.36 5.60
C ASP A 251 -13.16 23.28 4.84
N VAL A 252 -13.77 22.10 4.83
CA VAL A 252 -15.15 21.92 4.40
C VAL A 252 -15.88 21.17 5.49
N ASP A 253 -16.82 21.83 6.16
CA ASP A 253 -17.55 21.27 7.30
C ASP A 253 -19.03 21.70 7.33
N GLY A 254 -19.63 21.75 8.53
CA GLY A 254 -21.01 22.19 8.73
C GLY A 254 -21.99 21.38 7.91
N GLU A 255 -22.87 22.05 7.17
CA GLU A 255 -23.83 21.41 6.26
C GLU A 255 -23.26 21.13 4.85
N ALA A 256 -22.13 21.77 4.50
CA ALA A 256 -21.54 21.64 3.17
C ALA A 256 -20.99 20.21 2.95
N LEU A 257 -20.17 19.68 3.88
CA LEU A 257 -19.55 18.37 3.73
C LEU A 257 -20.58 17.23 3.63
N PRO A 258 -21.57 17.08 4.52
CA PRO A 258 -22.60 16.05 4.36
C PRO A 258 -23.38 16.17 3.07
N THR A 259 -23.67 17.39 2.62
CA THR A 259 -24.39 17.62 1.36
C THR A 259 -23.58 17.16 0.15
N LEU A 260 -22.28 17.47 0.08
CA LEU A 260 -21.39 16.99 -0.97
C LEU A 260 -21.28 15.46 -0.96
N VAL A 261 -21.06 14.86 0.21
CA VAL A 261 -20.98 13.40 0.41
C VAL A 261 -22.28 12.73 -0.06
N LEU A 262 -23.45 13.25 0.31
CA LEU A 262 -24.73 12.67 -0.09
C LEU A 262 -24.92 12.68 -1.61
N ASN A 263 -24.55 13.78 -2.28
CA ASN A 263 -24.62 13.88 -3.73
C ASN A 263 -23.63 12.93 -4.43
N LYS A 264 -22.44 12.75 -3.85
CA LYS A 264 -21.46 11.78 -4.33
C LYS A 264 -22.00 10.35 -4.23
N ILE A 265 -22.54 9.94 -3.06
CA ILE A 265 -23.11 8.61 -2.84
C ILE A 265 -24.28 8.33 -3.80
N ARG A 266 -25.11 9.33 -4.06
CA ARG A 266 -26.23 9.23 -5.02
C ARG A 266 -25.78 9.18 -6.48
N GLY A 267 -24.50 9.35 -6.76
CA GLY A 267 -23.97 9.41 -8.13
C GLY A 267 -24.40 10.67 -8.90
N THR A 268 -24.99 11.65 -8.21
CA THR A 268 -25.45 12.90 -8.84
C THR A 268 -24.28 13.82 -9.19
N PHE A 269 -23.24 13.84 -8.34
CA PHE A 269 -22.08 14.70 -8.50
C PHE A 269 -20.80 14.02 -8.05
N ASN A 270 -19.81 13.93 -8.94
CA ASN A 270 -18.50 13.41 -8.62
C ASN A 270 -17.62 14.53 -8.05
N VAL A 271 -17.56 14.63 -6.73
CA VAL A 271 -16.83 15.68 -6.01
C VAL A 271 -15.94 15.06 -4.92
N VAL A 272 -14.76 15.64 -4.77
CA VAL A 272 -13.83 15.33 -3.68
C VAL A 272 -13.41 16.64 -3.04
N ALA A 273 -13.38 16.68 -1.71
CA ALA A 273 -12.93 17.83 -0.95
C ALA A 273 -11.71 17.45 -0.11
N VAL A 274 -10.70 18.31 -0.12
CA VAL A 274 -9.45 18.17 0.63
C VAL A 274 -9.13 19.47 1.36
N LYS A 275 -8.38 19.39 2.46
CA LYS A 275 -7.88 20.59 3.13
C LYS A 275 -6.71 21.20 2.36
N ALA A 276 -6.64 22.51 2.36
CA ALA A 276 -5.49 23.24 1.86
C ALA A 276 -4.21 22.85 2.60
N PRO A 277 -3.08 22.63 1.90
CA PRO A 277 -1.82 22.29 2.53
C PRO A 277 -1.21 23.49 3.26
N GLY A 278 -0.45 23.21 4.35
CA GLY A 278 0.20 24.24 5.15
C GLY A 278 -0.73 25.01 6.08
N PHE A 279 -0.18 26.05 6.70
CA PHE A 279 -0.87 26.93 7.66
C PHE A 279 -0.40 28.38 7.48
N GLY A 280 -1.30 29.36 7.76
CA GLY A 280 -0.97 30.79 7.68
C GLY A 280 -0.47 31.21 6.28
N ASP A 281 0.60 32.04 6.25
CA ASP A 281 1.15 32.56 4.99
C ASP A 281 1.72 31.45 4.08
N ARG A 282 2.17 30.34 4.65
CA ARG A 282 2.61 29.18 3.86
C ARG A 282 1.46 28.52 3.13
N ARG A 283 0.28 28.45 3.74
CA ARG A 283 -0.92 27.94 3.07
C ARG A 283 -1.23 28.78 1.84
N LYS A 284 -1.22 30.11 1.99
CA LYS A 284 -1.46 31.02 0.85
C LYS A 284 -0.46 30.78 -0.27
N ALA A 285 0.82 30.68 0.06
CA ALA A 285 1.88 30.42 -0.91
C ALA A 285 1.71 29.06 -1.63
N MET A 286 1.30 28.01 -0.93
CA MET A 286 1.05 26.69 -1.51
C MET A 286 -0.21 26.68 -2.37
N LEU A 287 -1.28 27.38 -1.97
CA LEU A 287 -2.48 27.55 -2.79
C LEU A 287 -2.19 28.28 -4.09
N GLU A 288 -1.31 29.31 -4.05
CA GLU A 288 -0.84 29.99 -5.25
C GLU A 288 -0.01 29.05 -6.16
N ASP A 289 0.85 28.20 -5.59
CA ASP A 289 1.61 27.22 -6.36
C ASP A 289 0.68 26.24 -7.08
N ILE A 290 -0.36 25.73 -6.39
CA ILE A 290 -1.40 24.86 -6.96
C ILE A 290 -2.19 25.61 -8.04
N ALA A 291 -2.56 26.85 -7.78
CA ALA A 291 -3.31 27.66 -8.74
C ALA A 291 -2.50 27.91 -10.03
N VAL A 292 -1.22 28.24 -9.91
CA VAL A 292 -0.33 28.42 -11.07
C VAL A 292 -0.20 27.12 -11.87
N LEU A 293 -0.04 25.99 -11.17
CA LEU A 293 0.07 24.67 -11.82
C LEU A 293 -1.20 24.28 -12.58
N THR A 294 -2.37 24.57 -12.01
CA THR A 294 -3.66 24.12 -12.57
C THR A 294 -4.36 25.15 -13.43
N GLY A 295 -3.83 26.37 -13.49
CA GLY A 295 -4.46 27.50 -14.15
C GLY A 295 -5.68 28.06 -13.38
N ALA A 296 -5.80 27.74 -12.07
CA ALA A 296 -6.85 28.28 -11.22
C ALA A 296 -6.59 29.73 -10.79
N THR A 297 -7.64 30.38 -10.29
CA THR A 297 -7.52 31.62 -9.52
C THR A 297 -7.85 31.29 -8.05
N VAL A 298 -6.96 31.64 -7.11
CA VAL A 298 -7.22 31.45 -5.68
C VAL A 298 -8.35 32.39 -5.25
N ILE A 299 -9.44 31.83 -4.73
CA ILE A 299 -10.54 32.62 -4.16
C ILE A 299 -10.14 32.97 -2.72
N THR A 300 -9.72 34.23 -2.53
CA THR A 300 -9.22 34.73 -1.25
C THR A 300 -9.71 36.17 -0.99
N GLU A 301 -9.83 36.53 0.29
CA GLU A 301 -10.17 37.89 0.69
C GLU A 301 -9.12 38.91 0.29
N ASP A 302 -7.86 38.52 0.26
CA ASP A 302 -6.75 39.40 -0.14
C ASP A 302 -6.91 39.93 -1.58
N LEU A 303 -7.61 39.18 -2.44
CA LEU A 303 -7.96 39.59 -3.80
C LEU A 303 -9.38 40.18 -3.91
N GLY A 304 -10.10 40.29 -2.79
CA GLY A 304 -11.50 40.74 -2.76
C GLY A 304 -12.48 39.75 -3.39
N LEU A 305 -12.11 38.48 -3.54
CA LEU A 305 -12.94 37.47 -4.17
C LEU A 305 -13.75 36.70 -3.09
N GLU A 306 -15.03 36.51 -3.35
CA GLU A 306 -15.91 35.70 -2.51
C GLU A 306 -16.34 34.42 -3.24
N LEU A 307 -16.54 33.33 -2.47
CA LEU A 307 -16.95 32.05 -3.00
C LEU A 307 -18.27 32.12 -3.80
N LYS A 308 -19.21 32.92 -3.33
CA LYS A 308 -20.52 33.10 -3.99
C LYS A 308 -20.44 33.74 -5.40
N ASP A 309 -19.34 34.47 -5.66
CA ASP A 309 -19.08 35.15 -6.91
C ASP A 309 -18.14 34.38 -7.83
N ALA A 310 -17.67 33.17 -7.36
CA ALA A 310 -16.79 32.32 -8.14
C ALA A 310 -17.51 31.78 -9.39
N THR A 311 -16.82 31.84 -10.51
CA THR A 311 -17.31 31.35 -11.81
C THR A 311 -16.40 30.23 -12.33
N MET A 312 -16.86 29.55 -13.38
CA MET A 312 -16.05 28.50 -14.06
C MET A 312 -14.67 29.00 -14.52
N ALA A 313 -14.51 30.30 -14.79
CA ALA A 313 -13.25 30.91 -15.22
C ALA A 313 -12.20 30.92 -14.08
N ALA A 314 -12.61 30.83 -12.82
CA ALA A 314 -11.72 30.74 -11.68
C ALA A 314 -11.23 29.31 -11.38
N LEU A 315 -11.86 28.30 -11.98
CA LEU A 315 -11.50 26.91 -11.78
C LEU A 315 -10.25 26.53 -12.56
N GLY A 316 -9.33 25.86 -11.89
CA GLY A 316 -8.23 25.15 -12.52
C GLY A 316 -8.68 23.82 -13.12
N GLN A 317 -7.78 23.20 -13.86
CA GLN A 317 -7.99 21.89 -14.47
C GLN A 317 -6.71 21.06 -14.41
N ALA A 318 -6.85 19.75 -14.47
CA ALA A 318 -5.75 18.80 -14.64
C ALA A 318 -6.23 17.62 -15.49
N SER A 319 -5.30 16.85 -16.06
CA SER A 319 -5.64 15.60 -16.75
C SER A 319 -6.17 14.56 -15.75
N LYS A 320 -5.50 14.44 -14.59
CA LYS A 320 -5.91 13.52 -13.55
C LYS A 320 -5.61 14.07 -12.15
N VAL A 321 -6.45 13.71 -11.18
CA VAL A 321 -6.17 13.91 -9.75
C VAL A 321 -6.47 12.63 -9.01
N THR A 322 -5.50 12.19 -8.21
CA THR A 322 -5.65 11.03 -7.31
C THR A 322 -5.58 11.52 -5.86
N VAL A 323 -6.58 11.18 -5.07
CA VAL A 323 -6.65 11.55 -3.65
C VAL A 323 -6.79 10.30 -2.81
N ASP A 324 -5.84 10.07 -1.92
CA ASP A 324 -5.92 9.05 -0.89
C ASP A 324 -6.28 9.65 0.49
N LYS A 325 -6.14 8.86 1.56
CA LYS A 325 -6.44 9.33 2.92
C LYS A 325 -5.47 10.40 3.45
N ASP A 326 -4.25 10.45 2.91
CA ASP A 326 -3.14 11.23 3.44
C ASP A 326 -2.61 12.26 2.43
N SER A 327 -2.81 12.02 1.12
CA SER A 327 -2.22 12.84 0.06
C SER A 327 -3.14 13.12 -1.12
N THR A 328 -2.78 14.16 -1.87
CA THR A 328 -3.41 14.53 -3.16
C THR A 328 -2.31 14.71 -4.20
N VAL A 329 -2.43 14.01 -5.33
CA VAL A 329 -1.56 14.10 -6.49
C VAL A 329 -2.32 14.73 -7.66
N ILE A 330 -1.79 15.82 -8.19
CA ILE A 330 -2.28 16.49 -9.40
C ILE A 330 -1.32 16.15 -10.54
N VAL A 331 -1.84 15.59 -11.61
CA VAL A 331 -1.07 15.18 -12.80
C VAL A 331 -1.48 16.02 -13.98
N GLU A 332 -0.51 16.59 -14.67
CA GLU A 332 -0.71 17.38 -15.88
C GLU A 332 -1.71 18.53 -15.68
N GLY A 333 -1.32 19.49 -14.85
CA GLY A 333 -2.11 20.70 -14.61
C GLY A 333 -2.18 21.59 -15.84
N ALA A 334 -3.30 22.28 -16.02
CA ALA A 334 -3.56 23.13 -17.19
C ALA A 334 -2.92 24.53 -17.10
N GLY A 335 -2.04 24.79 -16.13
CA GLY A 335 -1.27 26.03 -16.00
C GLY A 335 -0.33 26.25 -17.18
N SER A 336 -0.05 27.49 -17.52
CA SER A 336 0.92 27.74 -18.60
C SER A 336 2.35 27.51 -18.14
N ALA A 337 3.18 26.89 -18.97
CA ALA A 337 4.59 26.64 -18.68
C ALA A 337 5.35 27.95 -18.32
N GLU A 338 4.96 29.09 -18.92
CA GLU A 338 5.52 30.40 -18.59
C GLU A 338 5.17 30.84 -17.16
N ALA A 339 3.91 30.65 -16.72
CA ALA A 339 3.48 31.00 -15.36
C ALA A 339 4.19 30.12 -14.33
N ILE A 340 4.32 28.82 -14.60
CA ILE A 340 5.07 27.87 -13.75
C ILE A 340 6.54 28.26 -13.66
N ALA A 341 7.21 28.55 -14.78
CA ALA A 341 8.59 28.98 -14.81
C ALA A 341 8.81 30.28 -14.02
N ASN A 342 7.91 31.26 -14.16
CA ASN A 342 7.96 32.51 -13.42
C ASN A 342 7.80 32.27 -11.91
N ARG A 343 6.90 31.36 -11.50
CA ARG A 343 6.72 30.98 -10.10
C ARG A 343 7.94 30.28 -9.52
N VAL A 344 8.54 29.37 -10.25
CA VAL A 344 9.81 28.69 -9.90
C VAL A 344 10.93 29.71 -9.70
N ASN A 345 11.09 30.68 -10.61
CA ASN A 345 12.10 31.73 -10.50
C ASN A 345 11.87 32.62 -9.28
N LEU A 346 10.61 32.94 -8.94
CA LEU A 346 10.27 33.69 -7.74
C LEU A 346 10.70 32.94 -6.47
N ILE A 347 10.42 31.63 -6.37
CA ILE A 347 10.84 30.81 -5.22
C ILE A 347 12.35 30.74 -5.14
N LYS A 348 13.08 30.61 -6.25
CA LYS A 348 14.56 30.65 -6.29
C LYS A 348 15.11 31.97 -5.75
N SER A 349 14.53 33.10 -6.17
CA SER A 349 14.94 34.42 -5.66
C SER A 349 14.69 34.57 -4.15
N GLN A 350 13.58 34.02 -3.64
CA GLN A 350 13.29 33.97 -2.19
C GLN A 350 14.32 33.11 -1.45
N LEU A 351 14.74 31.98 -2.03
CA LEU A 351 15.77 31.10 -1.48
C LEU A 351 17.14 31.80 -1.32
N GLU A 352 17.51 32.65 -2.27
CA GLU A 352 18.77 33.41 -2.23
C GLU A 352 18.75 34.49 -1.13
N THR A 353 17.59 35.04 -0.83
CA THR A 353 17.44 36.17 0.12
C THR A 353 17.10 35.76 1.55
N THR A 354 16.58 34.53 1.75
CA THR A 354 16.20 34.06 3.09
C THR A 354 17.40 33.75 3.97
N THR A 355 17.35 34.20 5.22
CA THR A 355 18.35 33.95 6.25
C THR A 355 17.95 32.86 7.25
N SER A 356 16.68 32.46 7.25
CA SER A 356 16.14 31.43 8.13
C SER A 356 16.35 30.05 7.51
N GLU A 357 17.06 29.17 8.20
CA GLU A 357 17.27 27.78 7.75
C GLU A 357 15.93 27.03 7.58
N PHE A 358 14.99 27.26 8.48
CA PHE A 358 13.67 26.64 8.40
C PHE A 358 12.85 27.13 7.19
N ASP A 359 12.89 28.43 6.88
CA ASP A 359 12.21 28.96 5.70
C ASP A 359 12.92 28.52 4.43
N ARG A 360 14.25 28.39 4.46
CA ARG A 360 15.04 27.84 3.37
C ARG A 360 14.62 26.41 3.03
N GLU A 361 14.53 25.55 4.04
CA GLU A 361 14.04 24.16 3.86
C GLU A 361 12.65 24.12 3.22
N LYS A 362 11.72 24.94 3.69
CA LYS A 362 10.34 24.98 3.15
C LYS A 362 10.25 25.57 1.76
N LEU A 363 11.09 26.53 1.40
CA LEU A 363 11.20 27.03 0.03
C LEU A 363 11.80 25.97 -0.90
N GLN A 364 12.79 25.20 -0.42
CA GLN A 364 13.35 24.08 -1.19
C GLN A 364 12.32 22.99 -1.45
N GLU A 365 11.53 22.63 -0.43
CA GLU A 365 10.43 21.68 -0.59
C GLU A 365 9.40 22.14 -1.64
N ARG A 366 8.98 23.41 -1.59
CA ARG A 366 8.04 23.97 -2.57
C ARG A 366 8.64 23.99 -3.97
N LEU A 367 9.93 24.37 -4.08
CA LEU A 367 10.65 24.37 -5.36
C LEU A 367 10.71 22.97 -5.96
N ALA A 368 11.05 21.96 -5.15
CA ALA A 368 11.12 20.57 -5.59
C ALA A 368 9.75 20.07 -6.07
N LYS A 369 8.67 20.34 -5.32
CA LYS A 369 7.30 19.95 -5.67
C LYS A 369 6.81 20.59 -6.97
N LEU A 370 7.16 21.85 -7.23
CA LEU A 370 6.68 22.58 -8.42
C LEU A 370 7.56 22.32 -9.67
N SER A 371 8.88 22.09 -9.49
CA SER A 371 9.82 21.91 -10.60
C SER A 371 10.10 20.45 -10.96
N GLY A 372 9.83 19.52 -10.05
CA GLY A 372 10.13 18.08 -10.23
C GLY A 372 9.17 17.38 -11.19
N GLY A 373 7.95 17.88 -11.33
CA GLY A 373 6.92 17.22 -12.12
C GLY A 373 6.45 15.90 -11.52
N VAL A 374 5.71 15.14 -12.31
CA VAL A 374 5.24 13.79 -12.01
C VAL A 374 5.69 12.85 -13.11
N ALA A 375 6.37 11.76 -12.74
CA ALA A 375 6.66 10.69 -13.68
C ALA A 375 5.43 9.78 -13.80
N VAL A 376 4.94 9.57 -15.02
CA VAL A 376 3.79 8.74 -15.32
C VAL A 376 4.27 7.50 -16.06
N VAL A 377 4.14 6.34 -15.44
CA VAL A 377 4.38 5.06 -16.10
C VAL A 377 3.06 4.59 -16.72
N LYS A 378 2.93 4.77 -18.03
CA LYS A 378 1.77 4.35 -18.81
C LYS A 378 1.91 2.89 -19.20
N VAL A 379 1.18 2.02 -18.51
CA VAL A 379 1.28 0.57 -18.67
C VAL A 379 0.43 0.10 -19.85
N GLY A 380 1.06 -0.55 -20.82
CA GLY A 380 0.40 -1.14 -21.99
C GLY A 380 0.40 -2.65 -21.95
N ALA A 381 -0.69 -3.29 -22.38
CA ALA A 381 -0.78 -4.74 -22.53
C ALA A 381 -1.81 -5.15 -23.61
N ALA A 382 -1.71 -6.38 -24.09
CA ALA A 382 -2.60 -6.90 -25.13
C ALA A 382 -4.01 -7.23 -24.63
N THR A 383 -4.20 -7.45 -23.33
CA THR A 383 -5.49 -7.79 -22.72
C THR A 383 -5.68 -7.05 -21.41
N GLU A 384 -6.93 -6.80 -21.03
CA GLU A 384 -7.27 -6.15 -19.76
C GLU A 384 -6.73 -6.91 -18.54
N THR A 385 -6.78 -8.25 -18.56
CA THR A 385 -6.25 -9.09 -17.48
C THR A 385 -4.72 -8.92 -17.34
N ALA A 386 -3.99 -8.91 -18.46
CA ALA A 386 -2.54 -8.70 -18.46
C ALA A 386 -2.18 -7.27 -18.04
N LEU A 387 -3.00 -6.28 -18.41
CA LEU A 387 -2.83 -4.89 -18.01
C LEU A 387 -2.93 -4.72 -16.50
N LYS A 388 -3.98 -5.27 -15.89
CA LYS A 388 -4.20 -5.22 -14.44
C LYS A 388 -3.08 -5.91 -13.66
N GLU A 389 -2.64 -7.08 -14.13
CA GLU A 389 -1.54 -7.82 -13.51
C GLU A 389 -0.21 -7.02 -13.58
N MET A 390 0.10 -6.46 -14.74
CA MET A 390 1.31 -5.68 -14.93
C MET A 390 1.30 -4.39 -14.10
N LYS A 391 0.14 -3.72 -13.98
CA LYS A 391 -0.03 -2.53 -13.16
C LYS A 391 0.26 -2.82 -11.68
N LEU A 392 -0.33 -3.88 -11.11
CA LEU A 392 -0.07 -4.29 -9.73
C LEU A 392 1.42 -4.59 -9.52
N ARG A 393 2.04 -5.29 -10.44
CA ARG A 393 3.46 -5.65 -10.38
C ARG A 393 4.37 -4.41 -10.41
N ILE A 394 4.04 -3.39 -11.20
CA ILE A 394 4.81 -2.13 -11.25
C ILE A 394 4.57 -1.32 -9.96
N GLU A 395 3.35 -1.32 -9.42
CA GLU A 395 3.03 -0.69 -8.13
C GLU A 395 3.88 -1.29 -6.99
N ASP A 396 3.95 -2.63 -6.90
CA ASP A 396 4.78 -3.34 -5.92
C ASP A 396 6.27 -2.99 -6.08
N ALA A 397 6.76 -2.98 -7.31
CA ALA A 397 8.16 -2.66 -7.60
C ALA A 397 8.52 -1.20 -7.24
N LEU A 398 7.62 -0.26 -7.48
CA LEU A 398 7.80 1.14 -7.08
C LEU A 398 7.87 1.27 -5.56
N ASN A 399 6.95 0.62 -4.85
CA ASN A 399 6.90 0.65 -3.39
C ASN A 399 8.13 -0.02 -2.76
N ALA A 400 8.54 -1.19 -3.27
CA ALA A 400 9.76 -1.86 -2.85
C ALA A 400 11.00 -0.98 -3.07
N THR A 401 11.06 -0.26 -4.19
CA THR A 401 12.17 0.64 -4.50
C THR A 401 12.22 1.82 -3.53
N ARG A 402 11.08 2.45 -3.22
CA ARG A 402 10.99 3.49 -2.19
C ARG A 402 11.43 2.98 -0.82
N ALA A 403 10.95 1.82 -0.42
CA ALA A 403 11.35 1.17 0.82
C ALA A 403 12.87 0.90 0.91
N ALA A 404 13.49 0.53 -0.22
CA ALA A 404 14.93 0.32 -0.32
C ALA A 404 15.74 1.63 -0.21
N VAL A 405 15.25 2.70 -0.80
CA VAL A 405 15.87 4.03 -0.68
C VAL A 405 15.81 4.55 0.75
N GLU A 406 14.69 4.28 1.46
CA GLU A 406 14.48 4.74 2.85
C GLU A 406 15.39 4.01 3.87
N GLU A 407 15.47 2.69 3.82
CA GLU A 407 16.12 1.88 4.87
C GLU A 407 17.27 1.00 4.36
N GLY A 408 17.58 1.04 3.07
CA GLY A 408 18.60 0.19 2.48
C GLY A 408 18.10 -1.19 2.07
N ILE A 409 19.06 -2.02 1.64
CA ILE A 409 18.84 -3.36 1.10
C ILE A 409 19.63 -4.41 1.87
N VAL A 410 19.14 -5.65 1.82
CA VAL A 410 19.82 -6.85 2.34
C VAL A 410 19.83 -7.94 1.27
N ALA A 411 20.56 -9.03 1.54
CA ALA A 411 20.53 -10.23 0.71
C ALA A 411 19.10 -10.77 0.61
N GLY A 412 18.58 -10.86 -0.62
CA GLY A 412 17.19 -11.16 -0.90
C GLY A 412 16.84 -12.64 -0.83
N GLY A 413 15.60 -12.95 -1.28
CA GLY A 413 15.12 -14.33 -1.32
C GLY A 413 15.01 -15.00 0.04
N GLY A 414 14.84 -14.23 1.12
CA GLY A 414 14.79 -14.72 2.50
C GLY A 414 16.15 -15.02 3.12
N THR A 415 17.25 -14.85 2.37
CA THR A 415 18.63 -15.13 2.84
C THR A 415 18.97 -14.32 4.09
N ALA A 416 18.64 -13.02 4.12
CA ALA A 416 18.91 -12.16 5.28
C ALA A 416 18.21 -12.66 6.56
N LEU A 417 16.99 -13.19 6.46
CA LEU A 417 16.29 -13.77 7.61
C LEU A 417 17.03 -14.97 8.20
N VAL A 418 17.64 -15.81 7.35
CA VAL A 418 18.47 -16.93 7.82
C VAL A 418 19.81 -16.44 8.39
N ASN A 419 20.41 -15.40 7.82
CA ASN A 419 21.67 -14.84 8.30
C ASN A 419 21.58 -14.27 9.72
N VAL A 420 20.44 -13.72 10.12
CA VAL A 420 20.26 -13.17 11.48
C VAL A 420 19.97 -14.24 12.55
N ILE A 421 19.71 -15.50 12.16
CA ILE A 421 19.40 -16.61 13.08
C ILE A 421 20.48 -16.77 14.16
N ALA A 422 21.76 -16.72 13.79
CA ALA A 422 22.86 -16.88 14.72
C ALA A 422 22.79 -15.84 15.85
N LYS A 423 22.50 -14.59 15.50
CA LYS A 423 22.42 -13.49 16.48
C LYS A 423 21.21 -13.62 17.39
N VAL A 424 20.06 -13.99 16.85
CA VAL A 424 18.84 -14.24 17.64
C VAL A 424 19.04 -15.44 18.59
N ALA A 425 19.81 -16.46 18.20
CA ALA A 425 20.10 -17.63 19.03
C ALA A 425 20.96 -17.28 20.25
N GLU A 426 21.76 -16.20 20.20
CA GLU A 426 22.59 -15.73 21.32
C GLU A 426 21.78 -15.13 22.48
N LEU A 427 20.47 -14.83 22.28
CA LEU A 427 19.62 -14.29 23.34
C LEU A 427 19.56 -15.26 24.52
N ASP A 428 19.95 -14.78 25.70
CA ASP A 428 19.90 -15.56 26.96
C ASP A 428 18.49 -15.48 27.56
N LEU A 429 17.64 -16.42 27.17
CA LEU A 429 16.25 -16.55 27.60
C LEU A 429 16.03 -17.95 28.17
N GLU A 430 15.18 -18.08 29.19
CA GLU A 430 14.88 -19.33 29.87
C GLU A 430 13.40 -19.74 29.74
N GLY A 431 13.09 -21.02 29.96
CA GLY A 431 11.74 -21.56 30.03
C GLY A 431 10.91 -21.28 28.77
N ASP A 432 9.70 -20.77 28.97
CA ASP A 432 8.77 -20.48 27.85
C ASP A 432 9.21 -19.29 27.00
N ASP A 433 9.97 -18.36 27.54
CA ASP A 433 10.56 -17.25 26.78
C ASP A 433 11.60 -17.79 25.78
N ALA A 434 12.44 -18.75 26.19
CA ALA A 434 13.36 -19.47 25.29
C ALA A 434 12.60 -20.25 24.20
N THR A 435 11.46 -20.85 24.57
CA THR A 435 10.57 -21.51 23.60
C THR A 435 10.09 -20.52 22.55
N GLY A 436 9.67 -19.32 22.94
CA GLY A 436 9.27 -18.25 22.03
C GLY A 436 10.37 -17.84 21.05
N ARG A 437 11.62 -17.66 21.56
CA ARG A 437 12.80 -17.45 20.71
C ARG A 437 12.98 -18.58 19.68
N ASN A 438 12.89 -19.83 20.12
CA ASN A 438 13.11 -21.00 19.25
C ASN A 438 12.03 -21.12 18.16
N ILE A 439 10.79 -20.70 18.43
CA ILE A 439 9.72 -20.60 17.44
C ILE A 439 10.12 -19.62 16.34
N VAL A 440 10.63 -18.43 16.71
CA VAL A 440 11.09 -17.42 15.73
C VAL A 440 12.26 -17.95 14.91
N LEU A 441 13.26 -18.59 15.54
CA LEU A 441 14.39 -19.19 14.82
C LEU A 441 13.95 -20.16 13.73
N ARG A 442 12.90 -20.94 13.98
CA ARG A 442 12.32 -21.86 12.99
C ARG A 442 11.56 -21.11 11.90
N ALA A 443 10.80 -20.09 12.29
CA ALA A 443 10.00 -19.32 11.34
C ALA A 443 10.86 -18.53 10.36
N LEU A 444 12.03 -18.03 10.78
CA LEU A 444 12.96 -17.31 9.90
C LEU A 444 13.49 -18.14 8.71
N GLU A 445 13.41 -19.46 8.80
CA GLU A 445 13.79 -20.37 7.71
C GLU A 445 12.71 -20.51 6.63
N GLU A 446 11.44 -20.28 6.97
CA GLU A 446 10.31 -20.68 6.12
C GLU A 446 10.22 -19.91 4.80
N PRO A 447 10.55 -18.62 4.68
CA PRO A 447 10.55 -17.94 3.38
C PRO A 447 11.51 -18.59 2.38
N VAL A 448 12.75 -18.91 2.78
CA VAL A 448 13.71 -19.62 1.91
C VAL A 448 13.20 -21.03 1.58
N ARG A 449 12.66 -21.74 2.58
CA ARG A 449 12.11 -23.09 2.40
C ARG A 449 10.99 -23.09 1.36
N GLN A 450 10.08 -22.12 1.45
CA GLN A 450 8.97 -22.00 0.51
C GLN A 450 9.42 -21.62 -0.90
N ILE A 451 10.38 -20.68 -1.03
CA ILE A 451 10.98 -20.30 -2.31
C ILE A 451 11.65 -21.52 -2.98
N ALA A 452 12.43 -22.29 -2.22
CA ALA A 452 13.06 -23.50 -2.72
C ALA A 452 12.02 -24.55 -3.16
N TYR A 453 10.99 -24.77 -2.35
CA TYR A 453 9.88 -25.68 -2.69
C TYR A 453 9.16 -25.29 -3.96
N ASN A 454 8.80 -24.02 -4.12
CA ASN A 454 8.15 -23.51 -5.33
C ASN A 454 9.04 -23.67 -6.58
N ALA A 455 10.35 -23.67 -6.39
CA ALA A 455 11.33 -23.89 -7.46
C ALA A 455 11.63 -25.37 -7.74
N GLY A 456 11.05 -26.29 -6.97
CA GLY A 456 11.24 -27.74 -7.13
C GLY A 456 12.47 -28.32 -6.41
N TYR A 457 12.99 -27.60 -5.40
CA TYR A 457 14.12 -28.04 -4.59
C TYR A 457 13.68 -28.41 -3.16
N GLU A 458 14.47 -29.28 -2.52
CA GLU A 458 14.26 -29.67 -1.12
C GLU A 458 14.72 -28.55 -0.17
N GLY A 459 13.76 -27.85 0.45
CA GLY A 459 14.04 -26.68 1.28
C GLY A 459 14.94 -26.95 2.48
N SER A 460 14.85 -28.15 3.07
CA SER A 460 15.69 -28.52 4.24
C SER A 460 17.18 -28.59 3.87
N VAL A 461 17.49 -29.09 2.69
CA VAL A 461 18.88 -29.16 2.16
C VAL A 461 19.41 -27.75 1.86
N ILE A 462 18.56 -26.89 1.29
CA ILE A 462 18.95 -25.51 0.98
C ILE A 462 19.25 -24.74 2.29
N ILE A 463 18.40 -24.85 3.30
CA ILE A 463 18.58 -24.15 4.59
C ILE A 463 19.83 -24.66 5.33
N ASP A 464 20.06 -25.97 5.39
CA ASP A 464 21.26 -26.52 6.04
C ASP A 464 22.52 -25.95 5.39
N LYS A 465 22.58 -25.93 4.07
CA LYS A 465 23.71 -25.35 3.34
C LYS A 465 23.82 -23.84 3.56
N LEU A 466 22.68 -23.11 3.58
CA LEU A 466 22.67 -21.66 3.77
C LEU A 466 23.21 -21.27 5.15
N LYS A 467 22.84 -21.98 6.21
CA LYS A 467 23.35 -21.75 7.58
C LYS A 467 24.87 -21.94 7.71
N ASN A 468 25.45 -22.76 6.83
CA ASN A 468 26.88 -23.04 6.80
C ASN A 468 27.64 -22.21 5.74
N SER A 469 26.95 -21.31 5.03
CA SER A 469 27.53 -20.43 4.01
C SER A 469 27.95 -19.08 4.62
N PRO A 470 28.88 -18.35 3.99
CA PRO A 470 29.19 -16.98 4.38
C PRO A 470 27.93 -16.07 4.33
N VAL A 471 27.88 -15.10 5.24
CA VAL A 471 26.79 -14.09 5.25
C VAL A 471 26.72 -13.40 3.88
N GLY A 472 25.50 -13.24 3.35
CA GLY A 472 25.26 -12.68 2.01
C GLY A 472 25.27 -13.69 0.87
N THR A 473 25.85 -14.90 1.08
CA THR A 473 25.76 -16.00 0.10
C THR A 473 24.42 -16.69 0.23
N GLY A 474 23.69 -16.84 -0.89
CA GLY A 474 22.36 -17.43 -0.90
C GLY A 474 22.10 -18.32 -2.11
N PHE A 475 20.89 -18.88 -2.14
CA PHE A 475 20.43 -19.77 -3.18
C PHE A 475 19.59 -19.02 -4.22
N ASN A 476 20.08 -18.93 -5.46
CA ASN A 476 19.31 -18.40 -6.58
C ASN A 476 18.32 -19.47 -7.07
N ALA A 477 17.07 -19.37 -6.63
CA ALA A 477 16.03 -20.33 -6.96
C ALA A 477 15.60 -20.30 -8.45
N ALA A 478 15.98 -19.26 -9.21
CA ALA A 478 15.70 -19.19 -10.63
C ALA A 478 16.50 -20.21 -11.45
N ASN A 479 17.79 -20.37 -11.14
CA ASN A 479 18.72 -21.24 -11.87
C ASN A 479 19.35 -22.37 -11.05
N GLY A 480 19.20 -22.36 -9.70
CA GLY A 480 19.74 -23.39 -8.81
C GLY A 480 21.18 -23.16 -8.36
N GLU A 481 21.74 -21.98 -8.60
CA GLU A 481 23.12 -21.64 -8.27
C GLU A 481 23.25 -21.02 -6.85
N TRP A 482 24.46 -21.15 -6.28
CA TRP A 482 24.83 -20.47 -5.05
C TRP A 482 25.66 -19.24 -5.40
N VAL A 483 25.19 -18.06 -5.00
CA VAL A 483 25.77 -16.79 -5.40
C VAL A 483 25.87 -15.83 -4.21
N ASP A 484 26.73 -14.83 -4.31
CA ASP A 484 26.59 -13.62 -3.51
C ASP A 484 25.31 -12.92 -3.96
N MET A 485 24.33 -12.84 -3.06
CA MET A 485 22.98 -12.37 -3.41
C MET A 485 22.98 -10.91 -3.83
N VAL A 486 23.75 -10.07 -3.13
CA VAL A 486 23.81 -8.63 -3.45
C VAL A 486 24.53 -8.41 -4.78
N ALA A 487 25.67 -9.08 -4.99
CA ALA A 487 26.41 -8.98 -6.26
C ALA A 487 25.61 -9.54 -7.45
N ALA A 488 24.77 -10.54 -7.23
CA ALA A 488 23.88 -11.11 -8.24
C ALA A 488 22.59 -10.29 -8.46
N GLY A 489 22.42 -9.17 -7.74
CA GLY A 489 21.23 -8.33 -7.83
C GLY A 489 19.97 -8.91 -7.18
N ILE A 490 20.11 -10.00 -6.38
CA ILE A 490 19.00 -10.60 -5.65
C ILE A 490 18.94 -9.98 -4.26
N ILE A 491 18.15 -8.93 -4.13
CA ILE A 491 18.13 -8.04 -2.97
C ILE A 491 16.70 -7.76 -2.53
N ASP A 492 16.50 -7.63 -1.22
CA ASP A 492 15.22 -7.25 -0.61
C ASP A 492 15.38 -5.93 0.18
N PRO A 493 14.39 -5.02 0.17
CA PRO A 493 14.40 -3.86 1.04
C PRO A 493 14.31 -4.26 2.52
N VAL A 494 15.13 -3.64 3.38
CA VAL A 494 15.09 -3.89 4.82
C VAL A 494 13.72 -3.59 5.40
N LYS A 495 13.11 -2.47 5.00
CA LYS A 495 11.78 -2.06 5.45
C LYS A 495 10.71 -3.13 5.17
N VAL A 496 10.76 -3.76 3.99
CA VAL A 496 9.87 -4.86 3.60
C VAL A 496 10.09 -6.08 4.50
N THR A 497 11.34 -6.54 4.59
CA THR A 497 11.70 -7.77 5.33
C THR A 497 11.38 -7.66 6.82
N ARG A 498 11.75 -6.52 7.46
CA ARG A 498 11.47 -6.32 8.90
C ARG A 498 9.99 -6.13 9.21
N SER A 499 9.26 -5.37 8.36
CA SER A 499 7.82 -5.14 8.56
C SER A 499 7.02 -6.43 8.42
N ALA A 500 7.38 -7.28 7.45
CA ALA A 500 6.79 -8.61 7.30
C ALA A 500 6.97 -9.46 8.58
N LEU A 501 8.19 -9.49 9.15
CA LEU A 501 8.47 -10.23 10.38
C LEU A 501 7.73 -9.64 11.59
N GLN A 502 7.73 -8.33 11.77
CA GLN A 502 7.07 -7.65 12.89
C GLN A 502 5.56 -7.86 12.88
N ASN A 503 4.92 -7.67 11.73
CA ASN A 503 3.47 -7.82 11.59
C ASN A 503 3.05 -9.29 11.76
N ALA A 504 3.82 -10.22 11.20
CA ALA A 504 3.59 -11.66 11.38
C ALA A 504 3.66 -12.06 12.85
N ALA A 505 4.70 -11.67 13.56
CA ALA A 505 4.89 -11.99 14.97
C ALA A 505 3.82 -11.38 15.87
N SER A 506 3.40 -10.14 15.58
CA SER A 506 2.35 -9.44 16.33
C SER A 506 1.04 -10.22 16.33
N VAL A 507 0.54 -10.56 15.15
CA VAL A 507 -0.74 -11.29 15.02
C VAL A 507 -0.62 -12.74 15.45
N ALA A 508 0.49 -13.43 15.10
CA ALA A 508 0.71 -14.80 15.54
C ALA A 508 0.72 -14.92 17.08
N SER A 509 1.34 -13.97 17.78
CA SER A 509 1.36 -13.93 19.25
C SER A 509 -0.03 -13.77 19.84
N LEU A 510 -0.92 -12.99 19.20
CA LEU A 510 -2.31 -12.85 19.61
C LEU A 510 -3.09 -14.17 19.42
N ILE A 511 -2.90 -14.85 18.29
CA ILE A 511 -3.52 -16.15 18.04
C ILE A 511 -3.08 -17.18 19.08
N LEU A 512 -1.78 -17.24 19.42
CA LEU A 512 -1.24 -18.18 20.41
C LEU A 512 -1.76 -17.91 21.82
N THR A 513 -2.06 -16.67 22.19
CA THR A 513 -2.61 -16.28 23.50
C THR A 513 -4.12 -16.31 23.56
N THR A 514 -4.82 -16.64 22.46
CA THR A 514 -6.28 -16.72 22.42
C THR A 514 -6.78 -17.98 23.13
N GLU A 515 -7.75 -17.80 24.03
CA GLU A 515 -8.40 -18.90 24.78
C GLU A 515 -9.83 -19.14 24.36
N ALA A 516 -10.54 -18.09 23.93
CA ALA A 516 -11.92 -18.21 23.48
C ALA A 516 -12.15 -17.41 22.19
N VAL A 517 -12.99 -17.94 21.32
CA VAL A 517 -13.42 -17.30 20.08
C VAL A 517 -14.93 -17.24 20.04
N VAL A 518 -15.49 -16.06 19.74
CA VAL A 518 -16.92 -15.77 19.76
C VAL A 518 -17.38 -15.40 18.36
N ALA A 519 -18.25 -16.23 17.77
CA ALA A 519 -18.84 -16.01 16.47
C ALA A 519 -20.34 -15.68 16.57
N ASN A 520 -20.91 -15.09 15.54
CA ASN A 520 -22.36 -14.99 15.39
C ASN A 520 -22.90 -16.36 14.96
N LYS A 521 -24.01 -16.79 15.56
CA LYS A 521 -24.73 -17.95 15.03
C LYS A 521 -25.36 -17.59 13.69
N PRO A 522 -25.24 -18.47 12.67
CA PRO A 522 -25.99 -18.29 11.43
C PRO A 522 -27.48 -18.13 11.76
N GLU A 523 -28.13 -17.16 11.14
CA GLU A 523 -29.58 -17.08 11.21
C GLU A 523 -30.15 -18.27 10.42
N PRO A 524 -31.14 -19.01 10.97
CA PRO A 524 -31.84 -20.04 10.19
C PRO A 524 -32.41 -19.38 8.94
N GLU A 525 -32.15 -19.96 7.78
CA GLU A 525 -32.81 -19.51 6.55
C GLU A 525 -34.30 -19.39 6.79
N ALA A 526 -34.87 -18.20 6.55
CA ALA A 526 -36.31 -18.00 6.62
C ALA A 526 -36.95 -19.03 5.67
N PRO A 527 -37.95 -19.83 6.12
CA PRO A 527 -38.56 -20.80 5.25
C PRO A 527 -39.06 -20.09 3.99
N ALA A 528 -38.66 -20.62 2.84
CA ALA A 528 -39.03 -20.07 1.55
C ALA A 528 -40.55 -19.85 1.57
N ALA A 529 -40.99 -18.62 1.30
CA ALA A 529 -42.43 -18.32 1.22
C ALA A 529 -43.06 -19.33 0.24
N PRO A 530 -44.18 -19.99 0.61
CA PRO A 530 -44.79 -20.95 -0.27
C PRO A 530 -45.06 -20.29 -1.61
N ALA A 531 -44.58 -20.93 -2.69
CA ALA A 531 -44.82 -20.47 -4.05
C ALA A 531 -46.33 -20.21 -4.20
N MET A 532 -46.75 -18.99 -4.48
CA MET A 532 -48.13 -18.68 -4.79
C MET A 532 -48.50 -19.51 -6.03
N ASP A 533 -49.45 -20.39 -5.84
CA ASP A 533 -50.03 -21.20 -6.91
C ASP A 533 -50.62 -20.25 -7.98
N PRO A 534 -50.14 -20.27 -9.25
CA PRO A 534 -50.67 -19.43 -10.30
C PRO A 534 -52.16 -19.69 -10.65
N GLY A 535 -52.78 -20.69 -9.99
CA GLY A 535 -54.14 -21.12 -10.26
C GLY A 535 -55.27 -20.29 -9.61
N MET A 536 -54.98 -19.27 -8.79
CA MET A 536 -56.01 -18.45 -8.12
C MET A 536 -56.27 -17.06 -8.74
N MET A 537 -55.89 -16.82 -9.99
CA MET A 537 -56.40 -15.70 -10.77
C MET A 537 -57.35 -16.22 -11.87
N GLY A 538 -58.48 -16.67 -11.46
CA GLY A 538 -59.59 -17.01 -12.32
C GLY A 538 -60.89 -16.56 -11.70
N TYR A 539 -61.53 -15.62 -12.40
CA TYR A 539 -62.86 -15.00 -12.32
C TYR A 539 -62.88 -13.62 -11.67
#